data_c3ed7a50ffee3c7e79c0ec89a5228f02
#
_entry.id   c3ed7a50ffee3c7e79c0ec89a5228f02
#
_cell.length_a   1.000
_cell.length_b   1.000
_cell.length_c   1.000
_cell.angle_alpha   90.00
_cell.angle_beta   90.00
_cell.angle_gamma   90.00
#
_symmetry.space_group_name_H-M   'P 1'
#
loop_
_entity.id
_entity.type
_entity.pdbx_description
1 polymer ?
#
loop_
_entity_poly.entity_id
_entity_poly.type
_entity_poly.pdbx_seq_one_letter_code
_entity_poly.pdbx_strand_id
1 'polypeptide(L)'
;MARYVERAENLTRLLLANRQLILDAGAAGGNEDAFWRPLLISTGDEEGYFKLHGEVTGDQVSEYLAESRSNPNSILNCIRAARENARMIRDQLSDEIWQCLNDIHLYLGSPRSSRQRQNDPNAFYEQILTASYLFQGIARSTVCRGENWMFLQIGTYLERADKTSRLVDACSGLPLTMAPSPGAAPLRWASLLHSCSAYSDFREISTKPDPVRILDFLFLSEEFPRSVRFCLNEVDRALIQLRPLQSRGATSDPLRESGKLRSELDFTTVEEIIQEGVHQFIDRLQTRLNSLGLSIFQTFILYADLLPIDAPVAATAIFPGAWHDGSGEDERQQQQQQQQ
;
A
#
# COMPACT_ATOMS: atom_id res chain seq x y z
N MET A 1 -5.52 -0.45 -12.57
CA MET A 1 -6.85 -0.24 -11.94
C MET A 1 -6.91 -0.81 -10.52
N ALA A 2 -6.92 -2.12 -10.30
CA ALA A 2 -7.03 -2.75 -8.97
C ALA A 2 -6.02 -2.26 -7.92
N ARG A 3 -4.74 -2.08 -8.29
CA ARG A 3 -3.72 -1.49 -7.39
C ARG A 3 -4.13 -0.13 -6.83
N TYR A 4 -4.70 0.73 -7.66
CA TYR A 4 -5.09 2.08 -7.23
C TYR A 4 -6.33 2.05 -6.32
N VAL A 5 -7.29 1.14 -6.58
CA VAL A 5 -8.44 0.94 -5.67
C VAL A 5 -7.95 0.42 -4.30
N GLU A 6 -7.07 -0.59 -4.29
CA GLU A 6 -6.52 -1.14 -3.06
C GLU A 6 -5.69 -0.07 -2.30
N ARG A 7 -4.93 0.79 -3.02
CA ARG A 7 -4.19 1.89 -2.40
C ARG A 7 -5.11 2.91 -1.75
N ALA A 8 -6.17 3.32 -2.44
CA ALA A 8 -7.18 4.23 -1.88
C ALA A 8 -7.86 3.62 -0.65
N GLU A 9 -8.20 2.33 -0.70
CA GLU A 9 -8.78 1.60 0.43
C GLU A 9 -7.84 1.56 1.64
N ASN A 10 -6.57 1.19 1.44
CA ASN A 10 -5.59 1.13 2.51
C ASN A 10 -5.35 2.48 3.17
N LEU A 11 -5.24 3.55 2.36
CA LEU A 11 -5.08 4.91 2.88
C LEU A 11 -6.31 5.37 3.68
N THR A 12 -7.50 5.01 3.21
CA THR A 12 -8.76 5.31 3.92
C THR A 12 -8.81 4.60 5.28
N ARG A 13 -8.41 3.32 5.34
CA ARG A 13 -8.35 2.56 6.61
C ARG A 13 -7.34 3.16 7.58
N LEU A 14 -6.17 3.55 7.07
CA LEU A 14 -5.12 4.18 7.85
C LEU A 14 -5.62 5.48 8.51
N LEU A 15 -6.31 6.33 7.74
CA LEU A 15 -6.88 7.57 8.24
C LEU A 15 -7.96 7.33 9.31
N LEU A 16 -8.86 6.36 9.08
CA LEU A 16 -9.87 5.97 10.07
C LEU A 16 -9.27 5.44 11.36
N ALA A 17 -8.31 4.50 11.25
CA ALA A 17 -7.66 3.89 12.42
C ALA A 17 -6.87 4.92 13.22
N ASN A 18 -6.19 5.87 12.57
CA ASN A 18 -5.48 6.94 13.25
C ASN A 18 -6.42 7.90 13.99
N ARG A 19 -7.54 8.24 13.37
CA ARG A 19 -8.58 9.07 14.04
C ARG A 19 -9.10 8.38 15.29
N GLN A 20 -9.37 7.08 15.22
CA GLN A 20 -9.79 6.31 16.38
C GLN A 20 -8.69 6.26 17.45
N LEU A 21 -7.43 6.05 17.07
CA LEU A 21 -6.28 6.07 17.97
C LEU A 21 -6.19 7.40 18.75
N ILE A 22 -6.39 8.54 18.09
CA ILE A 22 -6.37 9.87 18.72
C ILE A 22 -7.50 9.99 19.76
N LEU A 23 -8.70 9.51 19.43
CA LEU A 23 -9.84 9.51 20.34
C LEU A 23 -9.57 8.61 21.57
N ASP A 24 -9.07 7.40 21.36
CA ASP A 24 -8.79 6.43 22.41
C ASP A 24 -7.64 6.89 23.33
N ALA A 25 -6.66 7.60 22.78
CA ALA A 25 -5.55 8.18 23.54
C ALA A 25 -5.95 9.42 24.36
N GLY A 26 -7.18 9.92 24.24
CA GLY A 26 -7.63 11.13 24.91
C GLY A 26 -6.85 12.39 24.49
N ALA A 27 -6.22 12.36 23.33
CA ALA A 27 -5.25 13.35 22.86
C ALA A 27 -5.90 14.55 22.15
N ALA A 28 -7.20 14.80 22.35
CA ALA A 28 -7.86 15.98 21.83
C ALA A 28 -7.20 17.25 22.40
N GLY A 29 -6.25 17.83 21.64
CA GLY A 29 -5.47 19.01 22.03
C GLY A 29 -4.00 18.74 22.40
N GLY A 30 -3.50 17.48 22.23
CA GLY A 30 -2.09 17.11 22.41
C GLY A 30 -1.20 17.34 21.18
N ASN A 31 0.00 16.79 21.21
CA ASN A 31 0.98 16.88 20.12
C ASN A 31 0.46 16.14 18.86
N GLU A 32 -0.16 16.87 17.94
CA GLU A 32 -0.70 16.31 16.68
C GLU A 32 0.39 15.68 15.82
N ASP A 33 1.59 16.25 15.82
CA ASP A 33 2.74 15.72 15.06
C ASP A 33 3.00 14.24 15.40
N ALA A 34 2.96 13.88 16.68
CA ALA A 34 3.22 12.51 17.13
C ALA A 34 2.20 11.47 16.60
N PHE A 35 0.99 11.89 16.24
CA PHE A 35 -0.04 11.01 15.72
C PHE A 35 -0.12 11.03 14.18
N TRP A 36 0.10 12.18 13.55
CA TRP A 36 -0.13 12.34 12.12
C TRP A 36 1.12 12.15 11.27
N ARG A 37 2.29 12.52 11.78
CA ARG A 37 3.56 12.34 11.05
C ARG A 37 3.87 10.87 10.71
N PRO A 38 3.62 9.87 11.58
CA PRO A 38 3.79 8.46 11.24
C PRO A 38 2.98 8.01 10.02
N LEU A 39 1.82 8.64 9.74
CA LEU A 39 1.04 8.33 8.55
C LEU A 39 1.79 8.81 7.29
N LEU A 40 2.30 10.03 7.31
CA LEU A 40 3.09 10.59 6.20
C LEU A 40 4.32 9.72 5.91
N ILE A 41 4.99 9.23 6.96
CA ILE A 41 6.13 8.31 6.82
C ILE A 41 5.67 6.99 6.21
N SER A 42 4.62 6.35 6.72
CA SER A 42 4.16 5.04 6.24
C SER A 42 3.62 5.06 4.81
N THR A 43 3.09 6.19 4.38
CA THR A 43 2.62 6.38 3.01
C THR A 43 3.72 6.84 2.08
N GLY A 44 4.80 7.36 2.67
CA GLY A 44 5.92 7.94 1.96
C GLY A 44 5.67 9.29 1.37
N ASP A 45 4.79 10.00 1.94
CA ASP A 45 4.34 11.30 1.46
C ASP A 45 4.93 12.46 2.28
N GLU A 46 5.83 12.18 3.25
CA GLU A 46 6.37 13.16 4.19
C GLU A 46 7.09 14.31 3.46
N GLU A 47 8.00 14.01 2.55
CA GLU A 47 8.73 15.03 1.79
C GLU A 47 7.80 15.90 0.95
N GLY A 48 6.84 15.26 0.25
CA GLY A 48 5.85 15.95 -0.56
C GLY A 48 4.93 16.85 0.27
N TYR A 49 4.59 16.41 1.47
CA TYR A 49 3.79 17.20 2.41
C TYR A 49 4.54 18.45 2.87
N PHE A 50 5.79 18.33 3.32
CA PHE A 50 6.57 19.47 3.82
C PHE A 50 7.01 20.46 2.74
N LYS A 51 6.93 20.11 1.45
CA LYS A 51 7.07 21.08 0.35
C LYS A 51 5.87 22.06 0.28
N LEU A 52 4.73 21.69 0.86
CA LEU A 52 3.49 22.48 0.79
C LEU A 52 3.07 23.04 2.14
N HIS A 53 3.43 22.39 3.23
CA HIS A 53 2.98 22.69 4.59
C HIS A 53 4.18 22.79 5.53
N GLY A 54 4.16 23.78 6.43
CA GLY A 54 5.25 23.97 7.42
C GLY A 54 5.05 23.19 8.71
N GLU A 55 3.80 22.83 9.04
CA GLU A 55 3.43 22.18 10.30
C GLU A 55 2.54 20.97 10.03
N VAL A 56 2.56 20.00 10.97
CA VAL A 56 1.73 18.79 10.90
C VAL A 56 0.47 19.02 11.74
N THR A 57 -0.66 19.18 11.07
CA THR A 57 -1.98 19.24 11.70
C THR A 57 -2.90 18.17 11.12
N GLY A 58 -3.84 17.69 11.93
CA GLY A 58 -4.76 16.63 11.51
C GLY A 58 -5.58 16.97 10.28
N ASP A 59 -6.06 18.19 10.17
CA ASP A 59 -6.83 18.65 9.02
C ASP A 59 -6.00 18.72 7.75
N GLN A 60 -4.76 19.28 7.82
CA GLN A 60 -3.88 19.39 6.66
C GLN A 60 -3.40 18.02 6.19
N VAL A 61 -3.01 17.12 7.11
CA VAL A 61 -2.60 15.74 6.73
C VAL A 61 -3.78 14.97 6.13
N SER A 62 -4.96 15.05 6.75
CA SER A 62 -6.17 14.42 6.23
C SER A 62 -6.54 14.92 4.85
N GLU A 63 -6.47 16.25 4.62
CA GLU A 63 -6.72 16.85 3.32
C GLU A 63 -5.67 16.41 2.28
N TYR A 64 -4.40 16.47 2.66
CA TYR A 64 -3.28 16.11 1.79
C TYR A 64 -3.34 14.66 1.33
N LEU A 65 -3.63 13.74 2.25
CA LEU A 65 -3.74 12.32 1.93
C LEU A 65 -5.06 11.95 1.25
N ALA A 66 -6.16 12.67 1.51
CA ALA A 66 -7.45 12.32 0.93
C ALA A 66 -7.74 13.05 -0.40
N GLU A 67 -7.55 14.37 -0.47
CA GLU A 67 -8.11 15.20 -1.54
C GLU A 67 -7.08 16.01 -2.33
N SER A 68 -5.81 16.08 -1.86
CA SER A 68 -4.80 16.89 -2.53
C SER A 68 -4.50 16.38 -3.95
N ARG A 69 -4.59 17.29 -4.92
CA ARG A 69 -4.23 17.00 -6.32
C ARG A 69 -2.72 16.95 -6.53
N SER A 70 -1.95 17.59 -5.67
CA SER A 70 -0.48 17.59 -5.71
C SER A 70 0.13 16.32 -5.14
N ASN A 71 -0.61 15.57 -4.29
CA ASN A 71 -0.19 14.27 -3.82
C ASN A 71 -0.62 13.17 -4.81
N PRO A 72 0.30 12.54 -5.56
CA PRO A 72 -0.05 11.49 -6.52
C PRO A 72 -0.67 10.25 -5.85
N ASN A 73 -0.41 10.06 -4.55
CA ASN A 73 -0.93 8.93 -3.77
C ASN A 73 -2.24 9.26 -3.03
N SER A 74 -2.77 10.50 -3.11
CA SER A 74 -4.03 10.84 -2.45
C SER A 74 -5.17 9.91 -2.89
N ILE A 75 -6.16 9.72 -2.02
CA ILE A 75 -7.34 8.91 -2.34
C ILE A 75 -7.99 9.40 -3.64
N LEU A 76 -8.15 10.73 -3.80
CA LEU A 76 -8.69 11.35 -5.01
C LEU A 76 -7.91 10.95 -6.27
N ASN A 77 -6.58 11.07 -6.24
CA ASN A 77 -5.74 10.76 -7.40
C ASN A 77 -5.67 9.25 -7.65
N CYS A 78 -5.68 8.42 -6.61
CA CYS A 78 -5.76 6.96 -6.76
C CYS A 78 -7.06 6.54 -7.47
N ILE A 79 -8.21 7.05 -7.04
CA ILE A 79 -9.49 6.75 -7.70
C ILE A 79 -9.54 7.30 -9.12
N ARG A 80 -8.98 8.50 -9.36
CA ARG A 80 -8.85 9.05 -10.72
C ARG A 80 -8.01 8.15 -11.62
N ALA A 81 -6.85 7.68 -11.14
CA ALA A 81 -5.98 6.79 -11.88
C ALA A 81 -6.64 5.41 -12.12
N ALA A 82 -7.37 4.88 -11.12
CA ALA A 82 -8.15 3.65 -11.29
C ALA A 82 -9.18 3.79 -12.41
N ARG A 83 -9.93 4.90 -12.41
CA ARG A 83 -10.94 5.19 -13.44
C ARG A 83 -10.34 5.38 -14.83
N GLU A 84 -9.22 6.11 -14.95
CA GLU A 84 -8.56 6.29 -16.25
C GLU A 84 -8.03 4.95 -16.80
N ASN A 85 -7.45 4.11 -15.95
CA ASN A 85 -7.06 2.76 -16.36
C ASN A 85 -8.27 1.90 -16.79
N ALA A 86 -9.40 2.03 -16.08
CA ALA A 86 -10.64 1.35 -16.48
C ALA A 86 -11.17 1.86 -17.82
N ARG A 87 -11.06 3.18 -18.08
CA ARG A 87 -11.46 3.79 -19.36
C ARG A 87 -10.67 3.23 -20.55
N MET A 88 -9.37 2.96 -20.36
CA MET A 88 -8.50 2.40 -21.40
C MET A 88 -8.89 0.99 -21.82
N ILE A 89 -9.51 0.22 -20.93
CA ILE A 89 -9.92 -1.18 -21.16
C ILE A 89 -11.44 -1.35 -21.04
N ARG A 90 -12.20 -0.28 -21.35
CA ARG A 90 -13.66 -0.23 -21.12
C ARG A 90 -14.42 -1.41 -21.76
N ASP A 91 -13.98 -1.83 -22.94
CA ASP A 91 -14.61 -2.93 -23.70
C ASP A 91 -14.41 -4.31 -23.05
N GLN A 92 -13.46 -4.41 -22.11
CA GLN A 92 -13.13 -5.64 -21.39
C GLN A 92 -13.69 -5.68 -19.96
N LEU A 93 -14.36 -4.61 -19.54
CA LEU A 93 -14.93 -4.48 -18.20
C LEU A 93 -16.45 -4.58 -18.24
N SER A 94 -17.02 -5.14 -17.17
CA SER A 94 -18.47 -5.07 -16.98
C SER A 94 -18.94 -3.63 -16.72
N ASP A 95 -20.18 -3.35 -17.09
CA ASP A 95 -20.78 -2.03 -16.88
C ASP A 95 -20.81 -1.65 -15.41
N GLU A 96 -21.03 -2.61 -14.53
CA GLU A 96 -21.09 -2.41 -13.09
C GLU A 96 -19.74 -1.99 -12.50
N ILE A 97 -18.60 -2.56 -12.98
CA ILE A 97 -17.25 -2.14 -12.56
C ILE A 97 -17.03 -0.69 -12.97
N TRP A 98 -17.34 -0.37 -14.21
CA TRP A 98 -17.18 0.99 -14.72
C TRP A 98 -18.04 1.99 -13.93
N GLN A 99 -19.32 1.67 -13.71
CA GLN A 99 -20.23 2.53 -12.96
C GLN A 99 -19.73 2.74 -11.54
N CYS A 100 -19.35 1.68 -10.83
CA CYS A 100 -18.81 1.78 -9.48
C CYS A 100 -17.60 2.73 -9.38
N LEU A 101 -16.63 2.61 -10.30
CA LEU A 101 -15.46 3.49 -10.32
C LEU A 101 -15.82 4.93 -10.72
N ASN A 102 -16.77 5.11 -11.63
CA ASN A 102 -17.19 6.41 -12.07
C ASN A 102 -17.97 7.16 -10.96
N ASP A 103 -18.83 6.45 -10.24
CA ASP A 103 -19.63 7.02 -9.16
C ASP A 103 -18.76 7.53 -8.00
N ILE A 104 -17.78 6.71 -7.56
CA ILE A 104 -16.85 7.16 -6.51
C ILE A 104 -15.93 8.29 -6.99
N HIS A 105 -15.52 8.29 -8.26
CA HIS A 105 -14.76 9.38 -8.84
C HIS A 105 -15.56 10.70 -8.87
N LEU A 106 -16.81 10.67 -9.30
CA LEU A 106 -17.69 11.83 -9.32
C LEU A 106 -18.00 12.34 -7.91
N TYR A 107 -18.22 11.42 -6.96
CA TYR A 107 -18.38 11.78 -5.55
C TYR A 107 -17.17 12.54 -5.03
N LEU A 108 -15.97 11.98 -5.16
CA LEU A 108 -14.72 12.61 -4.66
C LEU A 108 -14.40 13.94 -5.36
N GLY A 109 -14.80 14.13 -6.60
CA GLY A 109 -14.66 15.39 -7.33
C GLY A 109 -15.72 16.46 -6.98
N SER A 110 -16.71 16.13 -6.16
CA SER A 110 -17.83 17.01 -5.86
C SER A 110 -17.59 17.89 -4.63
N PRO A 111 -18.15 19.11 -4.56
CA PRO A 111 -18.11 19.94 -3.36
C PRO A 111 -18.77 19.29 -2.13
N ARG A 112 -19.64 18.29 -2.35
CA ARG A 112 -20.29 17.54 -1.29
C ARG A 112 -19.28 16.69 -0.53
N SER A 113 -18.33 16.04 -1.21
CA SER A 113 -17.34 15.18 -0.57
C SER A 113 -16.45 15.98 0.37
N SER A 114 -15.93 17.14 -0.06
CA SER A 114 -15.08 18.00 0.77
C SER A 114 -15.82 18.52 2.01
N ARG A 115 -17.09 18.92 1.85
CA ARG A 115 -17.93 19.29 3.00
C ARG A 115 -18.17 18.13 3.95
N GLN A 116 -18.39 16.92 3.41
CA GLN A 116 -18.59 15.74 4.23
C GLN A 116 -17.32 15.38 5.00
N ARG A 117 -16.13 15.46 4.37
CA ARG A 117 -14.85 15.24 5.05
C ARG A 117 -14.66 16.20 6.23
N GLN A 118 -15.04 17.48 6.07
CA GLN A 118 -14.91 18.49 7.12
C GLN A 118 -15.91 18.29 8.26
N ASN A 119 -17.16 18.00 7.94
CA ASN A 119 -18.25 17.95 8.92
C ASN A 119 -18.43 16.56 9.55
N ASP A 120 -18.24 15.50 8.79
CA ASP A 120 -18.35 14.10 9.21
C ASP A 120 -17.28 13.24 8.49
N PRO A 121 -16.02 13.32 8.94
CA PRO A 121 -14.92 12.56 8.33
C PRO A 121 -15.15 11.05 8.33
N ASN A 122 -15.81 10.51 9.36
CA ASN A 122 -16.07 9.07 9.42
C ASN A 122 -17.00 8.64 8.28
N ALA A 123 -18.13 9.29 8.09
CA ALA A 123 -19.03 8.99 6.98
C ALA A 123 -18.36 9.19 5.61
N PHE A 124 -17.46 10.18 5.46
CA PHE A 124 -16.67 10.37 4.25
C PHE A 124 -15.79 9.15 3.96
N TYR A 125 -15.00 8.68 4.93
CA TYR A 125 -14.11 7.53 4.75
C TYR A 125 -14.88 6.22 4.60
N GLU A 126 -15.97 6.02 5.33
CA GLU A 126 -16.83 4.83 5.21
C GLU A 126 -17.45 4.70 3.81
N GLN A 127 -17.81 5.82 3.18
CA GLN A 127 -18.30 5.80 1.80
C GLN A 127 -17.25 5.33 0.82
N ILE A 128 -15.98 5.71 0.99
CA ILE A 128 -14.87 5.26 0.16
C ILE A 128 -14.60 3.75 0.37
N LEU A 129 -14.60 3.30 1.62
CA LEU A 129 -14.45 1.88 1.93
C LEU A 129 -15.59 1.05 1.31
N THR A 130 -16.82 1.51 1.44
CA THR A 130 -17.99 0.85 0.85
C THR A 130 -17.86 0.73 -0.67
N ALA A 131 -17.41 1.78 -1.35
CA ALA A 131 -17.17 1.73 -2.79
C ALA A 131 -16.05 0.75 -3.16
N SER A 132 -14.98 0.65 -2.35
CA SER A 132 -13.91 -0.33 -2.56
C SER A 132 -14.40 -1.77 -2.38
N TYR A 133 -15.21 -2.04 -1.35
CA TYR A 133 -15.82 -3.36 -1.15
C TYR A 133 -16.79 -3.71 -2.27
N LEU A 134 -17.59 -2.73 -2.72
CA LEU A 134 -18.49 -2.91 -3.84
C LEU A 134 -17.72 -3.26 -5.12
N PHE A 135 -16.64 -2.53 -5.42
CA PHE A 135 -15.74 -2.82 -6.54
C PHE A 135 -15.21 -4.26 -6.48
N GLN A 136 -14.69 -4.69 -5.33
CA GLN A 136 -14.16 -6.05 -5.16
C GLN A 136 -15.27 -7.10 -5.30
N GLY A 137 -16.45 -6.86 -4.73
CA GLY A 137 -17.63 -7.74 -4.84
C GLY A 137 -18.12 -7.88 -6.28
N ILE A 138 -18.25 -6.78 -7.01
CA ILE A 138 -18.62 -6.77 -8.43
C ILE A 138 -17.57 -7.53 -9.24
N ALA A 139 -16.27 -7.19 -9.08
CA ALA A 139 -15.20 -7.86 -9.81
C ALA A 139 -15.23 -9.39 -9.57
N ARG A 140 -15.46 -9.81 -8.32
CA ARG A 140 -15.56 -11.24 -7.97
C ARG A 140 -16.78 -11.92 -8.58
N SER A 141 -17.87 -11.20 -8.79
CA SER A 141 -19.14 -11.73 -9.28
C SER A 141 -19.28 -11.69 -10.80
N THR A 142 -18.64 -10.74 -11.48
CA THR A 142 -18.90 -10.46 -12.91
C THR A 142 -17.71 -10.73 -13.83
N VAL A 143 -16.47 -10.72 -13.32
CA VAL A 143 -15.28 -10.92 -14.16
C VAL A 143 -15.03 -12.41 -14.39
N CYS A 144 -14.94 -12.81 -15.67
CA CYS A 144 -14.51 -14.16 -16.04
C CYS A 144 -13.12 -14.47 -15.48
N ARG A 145 -12.90 -15.72 -15.04
CA ARG A 145 -11.67 -16.20 -14.40
C ARG A 145 -10.50 -16.41 -15.39
N GLY A 146 -10.41 -15.56 -16.42
CA GLY A 146 -9.36 -15.50 -17.41
C GLY A 146 -8.24 -14.51 -17.05
N GLU A 147 -7.53 -14.05 -18.07
CA GLU A 147 -6.38 -13.13 -17.98
C GLU A 147 -6.70 -11.86 -17.18
N ASN A 148 -7.80 -11.19 -17.49
CA ASN A 148 -8.23 -9.96 -16.81
C ASN A 148 -8.41 -10.16 -15.32
N TRP A 149 -8.96 -11.30 -14.90
CA TRP A 149 -9.09 -11.66 -13.50
C TRP A 149 -7.72 -11.84 -12.83
N MET A 150 -6.77 -12.52 -13.50
CA MET A 150 -5.44 -12.73 -12.94
C MET A 150 -4.72 -11.41 -12.72
N PHE A 151 -4.77 -10.47 -13.66
CA PHE A 151 -4.19 -9.14 -13.49
C PHE A 151 -4.89 -8.30 -12.41
N LEU A 152 -6.19 -8.46 -12.22
CA LEU A 152 -6.89 -7.86 -11.07
C LEU A 152 -6.36 -8.40 -9.74
N GLN A 153 -6.22 -9.73 -9.63
CA GLN A 153 -5.70 -10.39 -8.43
C GLN A 153 -4.25 -9.97 -8.14
N ILE A 154 -3.38 -10.03 -9.14
CA ILE A 154 -1.98 -9.60 -9.01
C ILE A 154 -1.93 -8.14 -8.52
N GLY A 155 -2.68 -7.26 -9.16
CA GLY A 155 -2.70 -5.84 -8.78
C GLY A 155 -3.18 -5.62 -7.35
N THR A 156 -4.22 -6.31 -6.93
CA THR A 156 -4.77 -6.22 -5.57
C THR A 156 -3.78 -6.74 -4.53
N TYR A 157 -3.29 -7.96 -4.69
CA TYR A 157 -2.50 -8.62 -3.66
C TYR A 157 -1.06 -8.09 -3.59
N LEU A 158 -0.46 -7.70 -4.71
CA LEU A 158 0.86 -7.07 -4.70
C LEU A 158 0.83 -5.71 -3.96
N GLU A 159 -0.18 -4.89 -4.21
CA GLU A 159 -0.36 -3.62 -3.49
C GLU A 159 -0.67 -3.85 -2.01
N ARG A 160 -1.45 -4.87 -1.70
CA ARG A 160 -1.82 -5.22 -0.33
C ARG A 160 -0.61 -5.68 0.49
N ALA A 161 0.24 -6.53 -0.08
CA ALA A 161 1.50 -6.94 0.55
C ALA A 161 2.42 -5.75 0.83
N ASP A 162 2.60 -4.85 -0.15
CA ASP A 162 3.38 -3.62 0.01
C ASP A 162 2.82 -2.74 1.14
N LYS A 163 1.51 -2.52 1.17
CA LYS A 163 0.91 -1.64 2.18
C LYS A 163 0.94 -2.23 3.58
N THR A 164 0.69 -3.54 3.73
CA THR A 164 0.80 -4.20 5.03
C THR A 164 2.22 -4.10 5.58
N SER A 165 3.25 -4.36 4.76
CA SER A 165 4.63 -4.27 5.20
C SER A 165 5.02 -2.85 5.63
N ARG A 166 4.60 -1.81 4.90
CA ARG A 166 4.87 -0.40 5.27
C ARG A 166 4.17 0.03 6.55
N LEU A 167 2.94 -0.43 6.77
CA LEU A 167 2.21 -0.14 8.01
C LEU A 167 2.91 -0.76 9.22
N VAL A 168 3.42 -1.99 9.07
CA VAL A 168 4.20 -2.64 10.13
C VAL A 168 5.51 -1.88 10.37
N ASP A 169 6.22 -1.47 9.32
CA ASP A 169 7.46 -0.71 9.43
C ASP A 169 7.28 0.59 10.21
N ALA A 170 6.29 1.38 9.80
CA ALA A 170 5.95 2.63 10.49
C ALA A 170 5.55 2.42 11.96
N CYS A 171 4.90 1.28 12.28
CA CYS A 171 4.54 0.94 13.63
C CYS A 171 5.74 0.51 14.47
N SER A 172 6.65 -0.30 13.91
CA SER A 172 7.80 -0.88 14.60
C SER A 172 8.98 0.10 14.72
N GLY A 173 9.18 0.97 13.73
CA GLY A 173 10.32 1.89 13.64
C GLY A 173 10.23 3.12 14.55
N LEU A 174 9.06 3.43 15.12
CA LEU A 174 8.91 4.59 16.01
C LEU A 174 9.48 4.28 17.40
N PRO A 175 10.45 5.09 17.91
CA PRO A 175 10.97 4.92 19.25
C PRO A 175 9.87 4.92 20.30
N LEU A 176 9.97 4.05 21.30
CA LEU A 176 9.06 4.05 22.47
C LEU A 176 9.02 5.40 23.20
N THR A 177 10.11 6.20 23.06
CA THR A 177 10.21 7.55 23.58
C THR A 177 9.31 8.56 22.89
N MET A 178 8.86 8.28 21.66
CA MET A 178 7.86 9.08 20.94
C MET A 178 6.41 8.62 21.23
N ALA A 179 6.23 7.64 22.11
CA ALA A 179 4.90 7.28 22.57
C ALA A 179 4.36 8.44 23.44
N PRO A 180 3.19 9.01 23.11
CA PRO A 180 2.66 10.18 23.80
C PRO A 180 2.29 9.94 25.27
N SER A 181 2.27 8.70 25.74
CA SER A 181 2.03 8.35 27.15
C SER A 181 2.47 6.92 27.49
N PRO A 182 2.72 6.60 28.79
CA PRO A 182 2.84 5.23 29.26
C PRO A 182 1.55 4.45 28.90
N GLY A 183 1.65 3.41 28.09
CA GLY A 183 0.50 2.65 27.57
C GLY A 183 0.14 2.91 26.10
N ALA A 184 0.77 3.88 25.43
CA ALA A 184 0.51 4.14 24.00
C ALA A 184 1.02 3.02 23.07
N ALA A 185 1.98 2.22 23.48
CA ALA A 185 2.50 1.12 22.67
C ALA A 185 1.43 0.06 22.33
N PRO A 186 0.64 -0.48 23.30
CA PRO A 186 -0.46 -1.40 22.98
C PRO A 186 -1.53 -0.78 22.07
N LEU A 187 -1.85 0.51 22.24
CA LEU A 187 -2.80 1.22 21.40
C LEU A 187 -2.30 1.35 19.96
N ARG A 188 -1.01 1.60 19.76
CA ARG A 188 -0.39 1.67 18.43
C ARG A 188 -0.50 0.33 17.69
N TRP A 189 -0.20 -0.78 18.34
CA TRP A 189 -0.33 -2.11 17.75
C TRP A 189 -1.79 -2.48 17.47
N ALA A 190 -2.72 -2.08 18.34
CA ALA A 190 -4.15 -2.23 18.09
C ALA A 190 -4.60 -1.39 16.88
N SER A 191 -4.13 -0.14 16.74
CA SER A 191 -4.39 0.71 15.61
C SER A 191 -3.85 0.13 14.30
N LEU A 192 -2.65 -0.49 14.30
CA LEU A 192 -2.12 -1.23 13.18
C LEU A 192 -3.05 -2.36 12.75
N LEU A 193 -3.52 -3.18 13.71
CA LEU A 193 -4.48 -4.25 13.43
C LEU A 193 -5.79 -3.71 12.83
N HIS A 194 -6.29 -2.58 13.33
CA HIS A 194 -7.47 -1.91 12.75
C HIS A 194 -7.20 -1.41 11.33
N SER A 195 -6.04 -0.81 11.07
CA SER A 195 -5.63 -0.37 9.73
C SER A 195 -5.57 -1.51 8.72
N CYS A 196 -5.17 -2.70 9.18
CA CYS A 196 -5.13 -3.92 8.37
C CYS A 196 -6.47 -4.69 8.37
N SER A 197 -7.54 -4.23 9.06
CA SER A 197 -8.76 -5.01 9.32
C SER A 197 -8.50 -6.38 9.94
N ALA A 198 -7.46 -6.47 10.72
CA ALA A 198 -6.93 -7.68 11.34
C ALA A 198 -7.38 -7.88 12.79
N TYR A 199 -7.98 -6.85 13.39
CA TYR A 199 -8.20 -6.82 14.84
C TYR A 199 -9.12 -7.94 15.33
N SER A 200 -10.21 -8.21 14.63
CA SER A 200 -11.18 -9.26 15.02
C SER A 200 -10.57 -10.65 14.94
N ASP A 201 -9.94 -10.97 13.79
CA ASP A 201 -9.33 -12.29 13.56
C ASP A 201 -8.12 -12.51 14.48
N PHE A 202 -7.32 -11.48 14.72
CA PHE A 202 -6.20 -11.55 15.65
C PHE A 202 -6.65 -11.81 17.10
N ARG A 203 -7.81 -11.28 17.51
CA ARG A 203 -8.37 -11.52 18.85
C ARG A 203 -8.76 -12.97 19.10
N GLU A 204 -9.02 -13.75 18.07
CA GLU A 204 -9.23 -15.19 18.20
C GLU A 204 -7.92 -15.92 18.55
N ILE A 205 -6.78 -15.36 18.13
CA ILE A 205 -5.45 -15.92 18.39
C ILE A 205 -4.85 -15.42 19.70
N SER A 206 -5.08 -14.14 20.02
CA SER A 206 -4.49 -13.50 21.20
C SER A 206 -5.40 -12.41 21.78
N THR A 207 -5.62 -12.44 23.09
CA THR A 207 -6.42 -11.43 23.80
C THR A 207 -5.70 -10.09 23.98
N LYS A 208 -4.38 -10.07 23.84
CA LYS A 208 -3.54 -8.87 23.99
C LYS A 208 -2.75 -8.61 22.71
N PRO A 209 -2.56 -7.33 22.31
CA PRO A 209 -1.75 -6.96 21.17
C PRO A 209 -0.26 -7.17 21.48
N ASP A 210 0.20 -8.42 21.33
CA ASP A 210 1.61 -8.80 21.46
C ASP A 210 2.33 -8.55 20.14
N PRO A 211 3.39 -7.71 20.10
CA PRO A 211 4.11 -7.37 18.89
C PRO A 211 4.61 -8.57 18.08
N VAL A 212 5.17 -9.59 18.76
CA VAL A 212 5.71 -10.78 18.09
C VAL A 212 4.60 -11.55 17.36
N ARG A 213 3.48 -11.77 18.05
CA ARG A 213 2.31 -12.45 17.45
C ARG A 213 1.66 -11.63 16.33
N ILE A 214 1.67 -10.29 16.45
CA ILE A 214 1.14 -9.41 15.39
C ILE A 214 2.03 -9.48 14.16
N LEU A 215 3.35 -9.48 14.32
CA LEU A 215 4.30 -9.65 13.23
C LEU A 215 4.10 -11.01 12.55
N ASP A 216 4.03 -12.09 13.31
CA ASP A 216 3.76 -13.43 12.80
C ASP A 216 2.46 -13.44 11.98
N PHE A 217 1.37 -12.91 12.54
CA PHE A 217 0.07 -12.89 11.90
C PHE A 217 0.04 -12.05 10.61
N LEU A 218 0.63 -10.86 10.62
CA LEU A 218 0.61 -9.95 9.47
C LEU A 218 1.61 -10.33 8.38
N PHE A 219 2.71 -11.01 8.72
CA PHE A 219 3.67 -11.46 7.71
C PHE A 219 3.43 -12.89 7.26
N LEU A 220 3.15 -13.83 8.17
CA LEU A 220 3.29 -15.26 7.93
C LEU A 220 1.97 -16.06 7.94
N SER A 221 0.83 -15.46 8.29
CA SER A 221 -0.46 -16.16 8.22
C SER A 221 -0.77 -16.60 6.80
N GLU A 222 -1.18 -17.87 6.63
CA GLU A 222 -1.64 -18.44 5.34
C GLU A 222 -3.11 -18.12 5.03
N GLU A 223 -3.88 -17.79 6.06
CA GLU A 223 -5.35 -17.66 5.98
C GLU A 223 -5.80 -16.21 5.95
N PHE A 224 -5.04 -15.31 6.59
CA PHE A 224 -5.45 -13.91 6.68
C PHE A 224 -5.25 -13.16 5.36
N PRO A 225 -6.32 -12.61 4.74
CA PRO A 225 -6.26 -12.08 3.36
C PRO A 225 -5.37 -10.85 3.16
N ARG A 226 -4.84 -10.28 4.26
CA ARG A 226 -3.93 -9.12 4.23
C ARG A 226 -2.56 -9.43 4.79
N SER A 227 -2.27 -10.68 5.15
CA SER A 227 -0.91 -11.08 5.45
C SER A 227 -0.05 -11.04 4.19
N VAL A 228 1.25 -10.78 4.35
CA VAL A 228 2.18 -10.73 3.22
C VAL A 228 2.28 -12.09 2.53
N ARG A 229 2.36 -13.17 3.31
CA ARG A 229 2.42 -14.55 2.80
C ARG A 229 1.20 -14.92 1.99
N PHE A 230 0.00 -14.68 2.52
CA PHE A 230 -1.25 -14.90 1.78
C PHE A 230 -1.27 -14.15 0.46
N CYS A 231 -0.92 -12.86 0.49
CA CYS A 231 -0.91 -12.02 -0.70
C CYS A 231 0.06 -12.55 -1.77
N LEU A 232 1.25 -12.96 -1.38
CA LEU A 232 2.23 -13.52 -2.32
C LEU A 232 1.80 -14.89 -2.87
N ASN A 233 1.13 -15.71 -2.07
CA ASN A 233 0.53 -16.96 -2.55
C ASN A 233 -0.51 -16.70 -3.65
N GLU A 234 -1.36 -15.69 -3.49
CA GLU A 234 -2.36 -15.32 -4.50
C GLU A 234 -1.72 -14.72 -5.77
N VAL A 235 -0.65 -13.91 -5.63
CA VAL A 235 0.13 -13.42 -6.79
C VAL A 235 0.76 -14.58 -7.54
N ASP A 236 1.40 -15.52 -6.85
CA ASP A 236 2.06 -16.69 -7.45
C ASP A 236 1.04 -17.58 -8.19
N ARG A 237 -0.11 -17.86 -7.58
CA ARG A 237 -1.22 -18.60 -8.21
C ARG A 237 -1.70 -17.94 -9.50
N ALA A 238 -1.85 -16.63 -9.50
CA ALA A 238 -2.25 -15.89 -10.69
C ALA A 238 -1.18 -15.92 -11.79
N LEU A 239 0.10 -15.77 -11.44
CA LEU A 239 1.21 -15.85 -12.39
C LEU A 239 1.36 -17.26 -13.00
N ILE A 240 1.12 -18.33 -12.24
CA ILE A 240 1.09 -19.71 -12.76
C ILE A 240 0.05 -19.83 -13.88
N GLN A 241 -1.13 -19.24 -13.73
CA GLN A 241 -2.19 -19.28 -14.72
C GLN A 241 -1.88 -18.41 -15.94
N LEU A 242 -1.12 -17.33 -15.79
CA LEU A 242 -0.67 -16.47 -16.89
C LEU A 242 0.55 -17.02 -17.66
N ARG A 243 1.22 -18.02 -17.15
CA ARG A 243 2.45 -18.59 -17.77
C ARG A 243 2.31 -18.92 -19.27
N PRO A 244 1.19 -19.46 -19.75
CA PRO A 244 1.01 -19.73 -21.19
C PRO A 244 1.07 -18.48 -22.09
N LEU A 245 0.82 -17.29 -21.51
CA LEU A 245 0.81 -16.00 -22.22
C LEU A 245 2.18 -15.31 -22.19
N GLN A 246 3.15 -15.85 -21.46
CA GLN A 246 4.49 -15.27 -21.37
C GLN A 246 5.22 -15.38 -22.70
N SER A 247 5.74 -14.25 -23.20
CA SER A 247 6.53 -14.20 -24.45
C SER A 247 7.79 -15.05 -24.34
N ARG A 248 8.12 -15.82 -25.38
CA ARG A 248 9.31 -16.69 -25.41
C ARG A 248 10.64 -15.92 -25.38
N GLY A 249 10.61 -14.60 -25.54
CA GLY A 249 11.79 -13.70 -25.51
C GLY A 249 11.86 -12.81 -24.28
N ALA A 250 10.99 -13.02 -23.26
CA ALA A 250 10.98 -12.17 -22.08
C ALA A 250 12.32 -12.25 -21.33
N THR A 251 12.91 -11.09 -21.05
CA THR A 251 14.18 -10.94 -20.32
C THR A 251 14.03 -11.18 -18.82
N SER A 252 12.80 -11.13 -18.30
CA SER A 252 12.45 -11.33 -16.89
C SER A 252 11.48 -12.51 -16.73
N ASP A 253 11.55 -13.17 -15.59
CA ASP A 253 10.68 -14.31 -15.24
C ASP A 253 9.94 -14.01 -13.92
N PRO A 254 8.79 -13.33 -13.99
CA PRO A 254 8.02 -12.96 -12.79
C PRO A 254 7.55 -14.16 -11.98
N LEU A 255 7.30 -15.31 -12.61
CA LEU A 255 6.91 -16.53 -11.91
C LEU A 255 8.07 -17.08 -11.07
N ARG A 256 9.30 -17.05 -11.61
CA ARG A 256 10.49 -17.45 -10.85
C ARG A 256 10.76 -16.52 -9.67
N GLU A 257 10.60 -15.20 -9.86
CA GLU A 257 10.77 -14.20 -8.80
C GLU A 257 9.72 -14.35 -7.70
N SER A 258 8.46 -14.49 -8.08
CA SER A 258 7.34 -14.74 -7.17
C SER A 258 7.55 -16.03 -6.37
N GLY A 259 7.90 -17.13 -7.04
CA GLY A 259 8.15 -18.41 -6.40
C GLY A 259 9.29 -18.37 -5.37
N LYS A 260 10.37 -17.63 -5.66
CA LYS A 260 11.47 -17.42 -4.69
C LYS A 260 11.03 -16.64 -3.47
N LEU A 261 10.27 -15.55 -3.69
CA LEU A 261 9.79 -14.70 -2.61
C LEU A 261 8.77 -15.44 -1.73
N ARG A 262 7.88 -16.22 -2.34
CA ARG A 262 6.94 -17.09 -1.63
C ARG A 262 7.68 -18.14 -0.81
N SER A 263 8.62 -18.89 -1.43
CA SER A 263 9.38 -19.93 -0.73
C SER A 263 10.19 -19.38 0.45
N GLU A 264 10.70 -18.17 0.35
CA GLU A 264 11.36 -17.53 1.48
C GLU A 264 10.40 -17.35 2.65
N LEU A 265 9.21 -16.79 2.43
CA LEU A 265 8.22 -16.61 3.49
C LEU A 265 7.66 -17.93 4.03
N ASP A 266 7.59 -18.98 3.20
CA ASP A 266 7.13 -20.31 3.62
C ASP A 266 8.05 -20.94 4.67
N PHE A 267 9.34 -20.59 4.66
CA PHE A 267 10.35 -21.12 5.59
C PHE A 267 10.88 -20.09 6.59
N THR A 268 10.42 -18.84 6.54
CA THR A 268 10.80 -17.80 7.50
C THR A 268 9.95 -17.92 8.76
N THR A 269 10.59 -17.75 9.92
CA THR A 269 9.92 -17.64 11.22
C THR A 269 9.92 -16.20 11.71
N VAL A 270 9.01 -15.87 12.63
CA VAL A 270 8.95 -14.51 13.21
C VAL A 270 10.22 -14.18 14.01
N GLU A 271 10.84 -15.18 14.63
CA GLU A 271 12.10 -15.06 15.37
C GLU A 271 13.25 -14.63 14.44
N GLU A 272 13.31 -15.19 13.22
CA GLU A 272 14.30 -14.79 12.21
C GLU A 272 14.07 -13.35 11.74
N ILE A 273 12.81 -12.94 11.54
CA ILE A 273 12.47 -11.54 11.20
C ILE A 273 12.94 -10.58 12.29
N ILE A 274 12.74 -10.95 13.56
CA ILE A 274 13.17 -10.12 14.70
C ILE A 274 14.70 -10.10 14.81
N GLN A 275 15.37 -11.22 14.58
CA GLN A 275 16.82 -11.34 14.66
C GLN A 275 17.52 -10.57 13.52
N GLU A 276 16.99 -10.60 12.30
CA GLU A 276 17.46 -9.78 11.18
C GLU A 276 17.25 -8.28 11.46
N GLY A 277 16.19 -7.95 12.18
CA GLY A 277 15.65 -6.61 12.36
C GLY A 277 14.43 -6.36 11.46
N VAL A 278 13.31 -6.00 12.09
CA VAL A 278 12.02 -5.86 11.38
C VAL A 278 12.12 -4.87 10.22
N HIS A 279 12.78 -3.73 10.43
CA HIS A 279 12.97 -2.72 9.39
C HIS A 279 13.80 -3.26 8.21
N GLN A 280 14.94 -3.90 8.48
CA GLN A 280 15.82 -4.46 7.45
C GLN A 280 15.11 -5.55 6.63
N PHE A 281 14.36 -6.41 7.30
CA PHE A 281 13.53 -7.42 6.64
C PHE A 281 12.51 -6.77 5.69
N ILE A 282 11.82 -5.72 6.16
CA ILE A 282 10.80 -5.02 5.38
C ILE A 282 11.41 -4.31 4.17
N ASP A 283 12.54 -3.62 4.31
CA ASP A 283 13.22 -2.95 3.20
C ASP A 283 13.61 -3.93 2.09
N ARG A 284 14.18 -5.08 2.48
CA ARG A 284 14.52 -6.15 1.56
C ARG A 284 13.26 -6.72 0.87
N LEU A 285 12.19 -6.95 1.63
CA LEU A 285 10.91 -7.41 1.10
C LEU A 285 10.31 -6.42 0.10
N GLN A 286 10.27 -5.13 0.42
CA GLN A 286 9.74 -4.08 -0.46
C GLN A 286 10.55 -3.93 -1.74
N THR A 287 11.87 -4.01 -1.66
CA THR A 287 12.74 -4.02 -2.84
C THR A 287 12.38 -5.17 -3.78
N ARG A 288 12.14 -6.36 -3.24
CA ARG A 288 11.75 -7.53 -4.04
C ARG A 288 10.33 -7.45 -4.58
N LEU A 289 9.38 -6.89 -3.82
CA LEU A 289 8.02 -6.62 -4.31
C LEU A 289 8.03 -5.64 -5.49
N ASN A 290 8.87 -4.60 -5.42
CA ASN A 290 9.06 -3.64 -6.50
C ASN A 290 9.68 -4.30 -7.74
N SER A 291 10.72 -5.12 -7.56
CA SER A 291 11.34 -5.90 -8.64
C SER A 291 10.34 -6.84 -9.31
N LEU A 292 9.54 -7.58 -8.52
CA LEU A 292 8.49 -8.44 -9.04
C LEU A 292 7.45 -7.65 -9.85
N GLY A 293 7.02 -6.49 -9.35
CA GLY A 293 6.10 -5.62 -10.08
C GLY A 293 6.66 -5.13 -11.41
N LEU A 294 7.94 -4.77 -11.45
CA LEU A 294 8.64 -4.38 -12.68
C LEU A 294 8.77 -5.55 -13.66
N SER A 295 9.11 -6.73 -13.16
CA SER A 295 9.22 -7.96 -13.96
C SER A 295 7.88 -8.33 -14.61
N ILE A 296 6.76 -8.22 -13.86
CA ILE A 296 5.41 -8.41 -14.39
C ILE A 296 5.11 -7.41 -15.51
N PHE A 297 5.43 -6.14 -15.30
CA PHE A 297 5.22 -5.10 -16.29
C PHE A 297 6.03 -5.34 -17.56
N GLN A 298 7.31 -5.66 -17.44
CA GLN A 298 8.20 -5.95 -18.58
C GLN A 298 7.76 -7.19 -19.35
N THR A 299 7.25 -8.20 -18.68
CA THR A 299 6.88 -9.48 -19.30
C THR A 299 5.55 -9.41 -20.04
N PHE A 300 4.55 -8.71 -19.48
CA PHE A 300 3.18 -8.77 -19.99
C PHE A 300 2.69 -7.46 -20.62
N ILE A 301 3.33 -6.33 -20.36
CA ILE A 301 2.86 -5.01 -20.81
C ILE A 301 3.85 -4.36 -21.80
N LEU A 302 5.15 -4.37 -21.48
CA LEU A 302 6.17 -3.97 -22.43
C LEU A 302 6.47 -5.16 -23.35
N TYR A 303 5.86 -5.19 -24.52
CA TYR A 303 6.25 -6.13 -25.56
C TYR A 303 7.71 -5.84 -25.93
N ALA A 304 8.62 -6.75 -25.57
CA ALA A 304 10.06 -6.60 -25.81
C ALA A 304 10.42 -6.37 -27.29
N ASP A 305 9.53 -6.73 -28.21
CA ASP A 305 9.70 -6.59 -29.66
C ASP A 305 9.45 -5.18 -30.21
N LEU A 306 8.97 -4.23 -29.37
CA LEU A 306 8.57 -2.89 -29.81
C LEU A 306 9.47 -1.76 -29.30
N LEU A 307 10.42 -2.02 -28.43
CA LEU A 307 11.33 -0.99 -27.93
C LEU A 307 12.78 -1.27 -28.35
N PRO A 308 13.53 -0.24 -28.80
CA PRO A 308 14.98 -0.32 -28.95
C PRO A 308 15.60 -0.68 -27.58
N ILE A 309 16.59 -1.57 -27.59
CA ILE A 309 17.27 -2.10 -26.40
C ILE A 309 17.89 -1.02 -25.50
N ASP A 310 18.02 0.21 -25.98
CA ASP A 310 18.74 1.32 -25.34
C ASP A 310 17.84 2.44 -24.75
N ALA A 311 16.51 2.27 -24.69
CA ALA A 311 15.66 3.28 -24.07
C ALA A 311 15.68 3.12 -22.53
N PRO A 312 16.18 4.10 -21.75
CA PRO A 312 16.08 4.05 -20.29
C PRO A 312 14.62 4.15 -19.90
N VAL A 313 14.05 3.05 -19.42
CA VAL A 313 12.70 3.05 -18.85
C VAL A 313 12.76 3.84 -17.55
N ALA A 314 12.14 5.02 -17.54
CA ALA A 314 12.00 5.80 -16.31
C ALA A 314 11.13 5.01 -15.31
N ALA A 315 11.76 4.31 -14.40
CA ALA A 315 11.12 3.49 -13.37
C ALA A 315 10.12 4.30 -12.53
N THR A 316 10.30 5.62 -12.45
CA THR A 316 9.45 6.57 -11.76
C THR A 316 8.03 6.70 -12.32
N ALA A 317 7.79 6.39 -13.59
CA ALA A 317 6.45 6.48 -14.20
C ALA A 317 5.55 5.27 -13.85
N ILE A 318 6.14 4.14 -13.48
CA ILE A 318 5.43 2.88 -13.21
C ILE A 318 5.06 2.74 -11.73
N PHE A 319 5.87 3.31 -10.87
CA PHE A 319 5.71 3.33 -9.42
C PHE A 319 5.84 4.76 -8.89
N PRO A 320 4.79 5.61 -8.96
CA PRO A 320 4.82 6.87 -8.23
C PRO A 320 4.84 6.54 -6.74
N GLY A 321 6.00 6.69 -6.11
CA GLY A 321 6.26 6.29 -4.72
C GLY A 321 7.38 5.26 -4.53
N ALA A 322 8.10 4.85 -5.60
CA ALA A 322 9.39 4.19 -5.43
C ALA A 322 10.40 5.24 -4.96
N TRP A 323 10.86 5.10 -3.73
CA TRP A 323 11.77 6.01 -3.05
C TRP A 323 13.15 5.98 -3.73
N HIS A 324 13.69 7.16 -3.98
CA HIS A 324 15.12 7.30 -4.16
C HIS A 324 15.78 7.02 -2.81
N ASP A 325 16.60 5.98 -2.78
CA ASP A 325 17.54 5.74 -1.71
C ASP A 325 18.53 6.91 -1.68
N GLY A 326 18.40 7.79 -0.68
CA GLY A 326 19.22 8.98 -0.50
C GLY A 326 20.65 8.69 -0.02
N SER A 327 21.10 7.43 -0.07
CA SER A 327 22.40 6.99 0.45
C SER A 327 23.57 7.11 -0.55
N GLY A 328 23.32 7.57 -1.78
CA GLY A 328 24.34 7.58 -2.85
C GLY A 328 25.03 8.92 -3.12
N GLU A 329 24.52 10.05 -2.66
CA GLU A 329 25.09 11.37 -3.01
C GLU A 329 26.02 11.95 -1.93
N ASP A 330 25.87 11.61 -0.67
CA ASP A 330 26.75 12.11 0.40
C ASP A 330 28.18 11.52 0.35
N GLU A 331 28.36 10.31 -0.13
CA GLU A 331 29.72 9.73 -0.27
C GLU A 331 30.52 10.34 -1.43
N ARG A 332 29.90 10.85 -2.46
CA ARG A 332 30.60 11.50 -3.59
C ARG A 332 31.02 12.94 -3.28
N GLN A 333 30.30 13.63 -2.43
CA GLN A 333 30.71 14.99 -2.00
C GLN A 333 31.85 14.97 -0.98
N GLN A 334 31.93 13.97 -0.12
CA GLN A 334 33.04 13.82 0.82
C GLN A 334 34.34 13.38 0.15
N GLN A 335 34.30 12.64 -0.96
CA GLN A 335 35.53 12.27 -1.71
C GLN A 335 36.07 13.41 -2.58
N GLN A 336 35.25 14.37 -2.99
CA GLN A 336 35.73 15.55 -3.74
C GLN A 336 36.32 16.65 -2.84
N GLN A 337 35.99 16.70 -1.55
CA GLN A 337 36.57 17.64 -0.60
C GLN A 337 37.91 17.19 0.01
N GLN A 338 38.30 15.92 -0.19
CA GLN A 338 39.61 15.42 0.27
C GLN A 338 40.69 15.47 -0.82
N GLN A 339 40.39 15.95 -2.02
CA GLN A 339 41.36 16.10 -3.12
C GLN A 339 41.62 17.57 -3.54
N GLN A 340 41.23 18.52 -2.73
CA GLN A 340 41.66 19.92 -2.79
C GLN A 340 42.38 20.29 -1.48
#